data_8df75899592153daec369005276f8f14
#
_entry.id   8df75899592153daec369005276f8f14
#
_cell.length_a   1.000
_cell.length_b   1.000
_cell.length_c   1.000
_cell.angle_alpha   90.00
_cell.angle_beta   90.00
_cell.angle_gamma   90.00
#
_symmetry.space_group_name_H-M   'P 1'
#
loop_
_entity.id
_entity.type
_entity.pdbx_description
1 polymer ?
#
loop_
_entity_poly.entity_id
_entity_poly.type
_entity_poly.pdbx_seq_one_letter_code
_entity_poly.pdbx_strand_id
1 'polypeptide(L)'
;MEFWERNFVEKGEMWGGSPAHSAQIAKDFFLTKNIKEILIPGFGYGRNGHVFLENGISITGIELSNTAIRLARKRFGSQTIIYHGSVVDMPFDTKKYGGIFCHGLIYLLAADERIKFIHNCYEQLSDNGYMIFTAVSKQASIYGQGTAIGEDRFEMFGGVNMFFYDLESIQTTFEKYGLIEVREVEENYPFYFITCKK
;
A
#
# COMPACT_ATOMS: atom_id res chain seq x y z
N MET A 1 -5.21 21.18 7.34
CA MET A 1 -4.62 19.89 7.79
C MET A 1 -5.15 18.80 6.88
N GLU A 2 -4.29 18.03 6.26
CA GLU A 2 -4.71 16.97 5.36
C GLU A 2 -5.51 15.89 6.10
N PHE A 3 -6.40 15.21 5.38
CA PHE A 3 -7.33 14.23 5.94
C PHE A 3 -6.61 13.18 6.81
N TRP A 4 -5.53 12.59 6.30
CA TRP A 4 -4.79 11.54 7.00
C TRP A 4 -4.05 12.04 8.24
N GLU A 5 -3.39 13.21 8.16
CA GLU A 5 -2.73 13.82 9.34
C GLU A 5 -3.73 14.06 10.46
N ARG A 6 -4.91 14.62 10.16
CA ARG A 6 -5.97 14.83 11.14
C ARG A 6 -6.42 13.53 11.79
N ASN A 7 -6.67 12.47 10.98
CA ASN A 7 -7.09 11.18 11.53
C ASN A 7 -6.03 10.54 12.43
N PHE A 8 -4.73 10.63 12.08
CA PHE A 8 -3.67 10.12 12.94
C PHE A 8 -3.49 10.95 14.21
N VAL A 9 -3.72 12.26 14.17
CA VAL A 9 -3.71 13.11 15.37
C VAL A 9 -4.85 12.70 16.33
N GLU A 10 -6.05 12.49 15.79
CA GLU A 10 -7.25 12.21 16.58
C GLU A 10 -7.32 10.77 17.09
N LYS A 11 -6.93 9.79 16.26
CA LYS A 11 -7.18 8.35 16.52
C LYS A 11 -5.92 7.53 16.77
N GLY A 12 -4.72 8.10 16.52
CA GLY A 12 -3.47 7.38 16.72
C GLY A 12 -3.35 6.12 15.86
N GLU A 13 -3.09 4.98 16.48
CA GLU A 13 -2.96 3.66 15.85
C GLU A 13 -4.34 3.06 15.53
N MET A 14 -5.13 3.72 14.68
CA MET A 14 -6.56 3.46 14.45
C MET A 14 -6.90 2.05 13.91
N TRP A 15 -5.93 1.32 13.40
CA TRP A 15 -6.10 -0.06 12.91
C TRP A 15 -5.46 -1.11 13.84
N GLY A 16 -5.09 -0.71 15.07
CA GLY A 16 -4.47 -1.60 16.05
C GLY A 16 -3.01 -1.95 15.76
N GLY A 17 -2.45 -2.86 16.55
CA GLY A 17 -1.02 -3.22 16.49
C GLY A 17 -0.68 -4.43 15.63
N SER A 18 -1.66 -5.28 15.31
CA SER A 18 -1.42 -6.50 14.52
C SER A 18 -1.31 -6.20 13.03
N PRO A 19 -0.38 -6.83 12.29
CA PRO A 19 -0.28 -6.66 10.85
C PRO A 19 -1.53 -7.18 10.14
N ALA A 20 -1.81 -6.64 8.96
CA ALA A 20 -2.85 -7.14 8.08
C ALA A 20 -2.52 -8.57 7.61
N HIS A 21 -3.53 -9.38 7.29
CA HIS A 21 -3.34 -10.74 6.77
C HIS A 21 -2.51 -10.73 5.48
N SER A 22 -2.80 -9.79 4.58
CA SER A 22 -2.01 -9.59 3.36
C SER A 22 -0.54 -9.27 3.61
N ALA A 23 -0.19 -8.60 4.71
CA ALA A 23 1.20 -8.36 5.06
C ALA A 23 1.94 -9.65 5.46
N GLN A 24 1.27 -10.58 6.15
CA GLN A 24 1.83 -11.91 6.44
C GLN A 24 2.08 -12.69 5.15
N ILE A 25 1.08 -12.69 4.24
CA ILE A 25 1.19 -13.37 2.94
C ILE A 25 2.33 -12.77 2.10
N ALA A 26 2.42 -11.44 2.04
CA ALA A 26 3.49 -10.74 1.31
C ALA A 26 4.87 -11.05 1.88
N LYS A 27 5.02 -11.10 3.21
CA LYS A 27 6.25 -11.48 3.91
C LYS A 27 6.68 -12.89 3.51
N ASP A 28 5.77 -13.88 3.57
CA ASP A 28 6.08 -15.26 3.20
C ASP A 28 6.47 -15.35 1.72
N PHE A 29 5.75 -14.67 0.84
CA PHE A 29 6.09 -14.58 -0.59
C PHE A 29 7.50 -14.01 -0.80
N PHE A 30 7.83 -12.87 -0.20
CA PHE A 30 9.15 -12.27 -0.35
C PHE A 30 10.27 -13.14 0.18
N LEU A 31 10.05 -13.87 1.27
CA LEU A 31 11.02 -14.85 1.78
C LEU A 31 11.28 -15.98 0.77
N THR A 32 10.23 -16.53 0.11
CA THR A 32 10.40 -17.56 -0.93
C THR A 32 11.18 -17.07 -2.16
N LYS A 33 11.16 -15.74 -2.39
CA LYS A 33 11.90 -15.09 -3.48
C LYS A 33 13.28 -14.56 -3.05
N ASN A 34 13.72 -14.83 -1.81
CA ASN A 34 14.96 -14.32 -1.21
C ASN A 34 15.07 -12.79 -1.23
N ILE A 35 13.96 -12.08 -1.18
CA ILE A 35 13.94 -10.61 -1.12
C ILE A 35 14.33 -10.18 0.29
N LYS A 36 15.32 -9.27 0.38
CA LYS A 36 15.89 -8.79 1.64
C LYS A 36 15.63 -7.31 1.92
N GLU A 37 15.18 -6.57 0.94
CA GLU A 37 14.88 -5.15 1.07
C GLU A 37 13.61 -4.78 0.29
N ILE A 38 12.69 -4.09 0.96
CA ILE A 38 11.41 -3.68 0.36
C ILE A 38 11.12 -2.21 0.62
N LEU A 39 10.33 -1.63 -0.30
CA LEU A 39 9.68 -0.33 -0.13
C LEU A 39 8.23 -0.53 0.28
N ILE A 40 7.75 0.26 1.26
CA ILE A 40 6.36 0.25 1.71
C ILE A 40 5.77 1.66 1.55
N PRO A 41 5.15 1.97 0.40
CA PRO A 41 4.40 3.20 0.20
C PRO A 41 3.11 3.20 1.05
N GLY A 42 2.78 4.33 1.68
CA GLY A 42 1.69 4.44 2.64
C GLY A 42 2.02 3.70 3.94
N PHE A 43 3.22 3.96 4.48
CA PHE A 43 3.76 3.24 5.63
C PHE A 43 2.89 3.31 6.89
N GLY A 44 2.13 4.40 7.04
CA GLY A 44 1.34 4.68 8.23
C GLY A 44 2.22 4.72 9.49
N TYR A 45 1.69 4.24 10.61
CA TYR A 45 2.45 4.05 11.85
C TYR A 45 3.25 2.74 11.87
N GLY A 46 3.40 2.08 10.72
CA GLY A 46 4.25 0.90 10.55
C GLY A 46 3.63 -0.42 11.00
N ARG A 47 2.30 -0.50 11.13
CA ARG A 47 1.59 -1.72 11.55
C ARG A 47 2.04 -2.96 10.78
N ASN A 48 2.17 -2.81 9.46
CA ASN A 48 2.57 -3.90 8.57
C ASN A 48 4.09 -4.05 8.45
N GLY A 49 4.87 -3.03 8.82
CA GLY A 49 6.32 -3.02 8.60
C GLY A 49 7.08 -4.00 9.50
N HIS A 50 6.62 -4.20 10.75
CA HIS A 50 7.38 -4.99 11.70
C HIS A 50 7.45 -6.48 11.32
N VAL A 51 6.43 -7.04 10.68
CA VAL A 51 6.46 -8.45 10.26
C VAL A 51 7.57 -8.75 9.26
N PHE A 52 7.95 -7.78 8.44
CA PHE A 52 9.08 -7.91 7.52
C PHE A 52 10.42 -7.83 8.27
N LEU A 53 10.59 -6.84 9.14
CA LEU A 53 11.83 -6.65 9.92
C LEU A 53 12.12 -7.85 10.82
N GLU A 54 11.14 -8.39 11.52
CA GLU A 54 11.29 -9.58 12.38
C GLU A 54 11.72 -10.82 11.60
N ASN A 55 11.50 -10.82 10.29
CA ASN A 55 11.89 -11.91 9.39
C ASN A 55 13.12 -11.59 8.53
N GLY A 56 13.91 -10.57 8.90
CA GLY A 56 15.16 -10.21 8.25
C GLY A 56 15.00 -9.52 6.90
N ILE A 57 13.85 -8.92 6.63
CA ILE A 57 13.60 -8.09 5.44
C ILE A 57 13.69 -6.62 5.86
N SER A 58 14.69 -5.90 5.35
CA SER A 58 14.83 -4.46 5.57
C SER A 58 13.71 -3.68 4.89
N ILE A 59 13.24 -2.61 5.52
CA ILE A 59 12.15 -1.79 5.00
C ILE A 59 12.56 -0.34 4.84
N THR A 60 12.04 0.29 3.79
CA THR A 60 11.99 1.75 3.61
C THR A 60 10.53 2.14 3.49
N GLY A 61 10.09 3.17 4.21
CA GLY A 61 8.71 3.66 4.18
C GLY A 61 8.57 4.98 3.43
N ILE A 62 7.39 5.25 2.90
CA ILE A 62 6.94 6.58 2.46
C ILE A 62 5.63 6.87 3.17
N GLU A 63 5.53 8.03 3.83
CA GLU A 63 4.33 8.39 4.58
C GLU A 63 4.09 9.90 4.52
N LEU A 64 2.84 10.29 4.31
CA LEU A 64 2.41 11.67 4.20
C LEU A 64 2.23 12.35 5.57
N SER A 65 1.79 11.59 6.57
CA SER A 65 1.46 12.09 7.90
C SER A 65 2.69 12.15 8.82
N ASN A 66 3.02 13.34 9.29
CA ASN A 66 4.06 13.52 10.31
C ASN A 66 3.73 12.79 11.62
N THR A 67 2.45 12.74 11.98
CA THR A 67 2.01 12.02 13.18
C THR A 67 2.19 10.52 13.03
N ALA A 68 1.81 9.94 11.87
CA ALA A 68 2.06 8.53 11.59
C ALA A 68 3.56 8.19 11.62
N ILE A 69 4.41 9.04 11.02
CA ILE A 69 5.88 8.87 11.07
C ILE A 69 6.39 8.90 12.51
N ARG A 70 5.90 9.81 13.37
CA ARG A 70 6.29 9.83 14.79
C ARG A 70 5.90 8.55 15.53
N LEU A 71 4.70 8.02 15.25
CA LEU A 71 4.25 6.75 15.81
C LEU A 71 5.13 5.59 15.31
N ALA A 72 5.42 5.54 14.02
CA ALA A 72 6.32 4.54 13.44
C ALA A 72 7.72 4.59 14.06
N ARG A 73 8.29 5.77 14.25
CA ARG A 73 9.61 5.94 14.90
C ARG A 73 9.64 5.47 16.35
N LYS A 74 8.54 5.57 17.09
CA LYS A 74 8.45 4.98 18.44
C LYS A 74 8.53 3.45 18.40
N ARG A 75 8.03 2.83 17.33
CA ARG A 75 8.02 1.37 17.15
C ARG A 75 9.34 0.82 16.62
N PHE A 76 9.96 1.51 15.66
CA PHE A 76 11.12 1.02 14.90
C PHE A 76 12.44 1.73 15.24
N GLY A 77 12.39 2.80 16.03
CA GLY A 77 13.56 3.65 16.25
C GLY A 77 13.93 4.52 15.03
N SER A 78 15.09 5.13 15.09
CA SER A 78 15.58 6.03 14.02
C SER A 78 16.27 5.32 12.86
N GLN A 79 16.51 4.03 12.95
CA GLN A 79 17.25 3.28 11.93
C GLN A 79 16.38 2.92 10.70
N THR A 80 15.07 2.87 10.86
CA THR A 80 14.15 2.65 9.73
C THR A 80 13.99 3.94 8.94
N ILE A 81 14.34 3.89 7.66
CA ILE A 81 14.19 5.03 6.75
C ILE A 81 12.71 5.22 6.44
N ILE A 82 12.16 6.39 6.74
CA ILE A 82 10.79 6.77 6.38
C ILE A 82 10.86 8.15 5.74
N TYR A 83 10.58 8.21 4.45
CA TYR A 83 10.48 9.47 3.71
C TYR A 83 9.13 10.14 4.01
N HIS A 84 9.17 11.41 4.34
CA HIS A 84 7.97 12.22 4.51
C HIS A 84 7.56 12.83 3.17
N GLY A 85 6.40 12.43 2.65
CA GLY A 85 5.86 12.95 1.41
C GLY A 85 4.72 12.11 0.84
N SER A 86 4.13 12.61 -0.24
CA SER A 86 3.08 11.90 -0.95
C SER A 86 3.68 10.84 -1.86
N VAL A 87 3.03 9.67 -1.93
CA VAL A 87 3.44 8.57 -2.82
C VAL A 87 3.35 8.95 -4.31
N VAL A 88 2.57 9.98 -4.66
CA VAL A 88 2.51 10.49 -6.04
C VAL A 88 3.74 11.33 -6.42
N ASP A 89 4.57 11.69 -5.43
CA ASP A 89 5.81 12.43 -5.63
C ASP A 89 7.06 11.53 -5.68
N MET A 90 6.87 10.21 -5.61
CA MET A 90 7.96 9.23 -5.79
C MET A 90 8.71 9.46 -7.12
N PRO A 91 10.02 9.10 -7.17
CA PRO A 91 10.83 8.44 -6.14
C PRO A 91 11.43 9.44 -5.13
N PHE A 92 11.65 8.99 -3.89
CA PHE A 92 12.33 9.77 -2.84
C PHE A 92 13.83 9.43 -2.72
N ASP A 93 14.27 8.38 -3.38
CA ASP A 93 15.67 7.99 -3.51
C ASP A 93 15.93 7.34 -4.88
N THR A 94 17.17 6.95 -5.11
CA THR A 94 17.60 6.29 -6.36
C THR A 94 17.74 4.78 -6.23
N LYS A 95 17.36 4.21 -5.08
CA LYS A 95 17.45 2.77 -4.86
C LYS A 95 16.50 1.99 -5.75
N LYS A 96 16.91 0.77 -6.03
CA LYS A 96 16.05 -0.27 -6.58
C LYS A 96 15.76 -1.30 -5.50
N TYR A 97 14.51 -1.61 -5.30
CA TYR A 97 14.04 -2.53 -4.26
C TYR A 97 13.73 -3.91 -4.84
N GLY A 98 14.09 -4.96 -4.13
CA GLY A 98 13.72 -6.33 -4.51
C GLY A 98 12.21 -6.56 -4.40
N GLY A 99 11.55 -5.85 -3.49
CA GLY A 99 10.10 -5.90 -3.30
C GLY A 99 9.48 -4.55 -3.02
N ILE A 100 8.21 -4.40 -3.38
CA ILE A 100 7.35 -3.27 -2.98
C ILE A 100 6.05 -3.85 -2.43
N PHE A 101 5.65 -3.41 -1.24
CA PHE A 101 4.39 -3.81 -0.62
C PHE A 101 3.52 -2.59 -0.33
N CYS A 102 2.40 -2.46 -1.02
CA CYS A 102 1.45 -1.36 -0.88
C CYS A 102 0.09 -1.90 -0.40
N HIS A 103 -0.21 -1.69 0.88
CA HIS A 103 -1.45 -2.12 1.49
C HIS A 103 -2.38 -0.94 1.78
N GLY A 104 -3.64 -1.06 1.35
CA GLY A 104 -4.70 -0.14 1.77
C GLY A 104 -4.57 1.29 1.23
N LEU A 105 -3.88 1.51 0.12
CA LEU A 105 -3.57 2.84 -0.38
C LEU A 105 -4.03 3.09 -1.82
N ILE A 106 -3.77 2.17 -2.75
CA ILE A 106 -3.93 2.42 -4.19
C ILE A 106 -5.34 2.88 -4.58
N TYR A 107 -6.35 2.35 -3.92
CA TYR A 107 -7.74 2.67 -4.18
C TYR A 107 -8.18 4.05 -3.64
N LEU A 108 -7.34 4.71 -2.85
CA LEU A 108 -7.56 6.06 -2.32
C LEU A 108 -7.13 7.15 -3.30
N LEU A 109 -6.27 6.82 -4.26
CA LEU A 109 -5.68 7.75 -5.22
C LEU A 109 -6.65 8.08 -6.37
N ALA A 110 -6.52 9.27 -6.96
CA ALA A 110 -7.21 9.61 -8.20
C ALA A 110 -6.69 8.76 -9.38
N ALA A 111 -7.39 8.73 -10.51
CA ALA A 111 -7.06 7.83 -11.61
C ALA A 111 -5.66 8.08 -12.19
N ASP A 112 -5.33 9.33 -12.42
CA ASP A 112 -4.01 9.79 -12.89
C ASP A 112 -2.91 9.54 -11.85
N GLU A 113 -3.20 9.80 -10.57
CA GLU A 113 -2.30 9.52 -9.46
C GLU A 113 -2.00 8.01 -9.34
N ARG A 114 -3.01 7.14 -9.51
CA ARG A 114 -2.82 5.68 -9.50
C ARG A 114 -1.86 5.22 -10.59
N ILE A 115 -2.06 5.71 -11.82
CA ILE A 115 -1.22 5.36 -12.96
C ILE A 115 0.23 5.80 -12.70
N LYS A 116 0.43 7.05 -12.27
CA LYS A 116 1.75 7.58 -11.94
C LYS A 116 2.42 6.80 -10.81
N PHE A 117 1.67 6.52 -9.74
CA PHE A 117 2.18 5.79 -8.58
C PHE A 117 2.62 4.36 -8.93
N ILE A 118 1.81 3.60 -9.67
CA ILE A 118 2.18 2.24 -10.09
C ILE A 118 3.42 2.27 -11.00
N HIS A 119 3.47 3.22 -11.92
CA HIS A 119 4.65 3.41 -12.78
C HIS A 119 5.91 3.68 -11.96
N ASN A 120 5.85 4.59 -11.01
CA ASN A 120 6.98 4.91 -10.14
C ASN A 120 7.40 3.71 -9.27
N CYS A 121 6.46 2.93 -8.77
CA CYS A 121 6.75 1.67 -8.09
C CYS A 121 7.51 0.70 -9.03
N TYR A 122 7.00 0.50 -10.25
CA TYR A 122 7.64 -0.38 -11.23
C TYR A 122 9.07 0.08 -11.58
N GLU A 123 9.26 1.40 -11.74
CA GLU A 123 10.59 1.96 -12.01
C GLU A 123 11.56 1.76 -10.83
N GLN A 124 11.08 1.80 -9.59
CA GLN A 124 11.90 1.53 -8.40
C GLN A 124 12.11 0.05 -8.08
N LEU A 125 11.47 -0.88 -8.81
CA LEU A 125 11.83 -2.30 -8.70
C LEU A 125 13.19 -2.59 -9.33
N SER A 126 13.95 -3.47 -8.70
CA SER A 126 15.10 -4.13 -9.30
C SER A 126 14.63 -5.12 -10.39
N ASP A 127 15.53 -5.51 -11.28
CA ASP A 127 15.27 -6.58 -12.22
C ASP A 127 14.94 -7.88 -11.46
N ASN A 128 13.91 -8.58 -11.92
CA ASN A 128 13.30 -9.73 -11.23
C ASN A 128 12.67 -9.42 -9.88
N GLY A 129 12.48 -8.15 -9.53
CA GLY A 129 11.77 -7.71 -8.33
C GLY A 129 10.25 -7.92 -8.45
N TYR A 130 9.57 -7.85 -7.30
CA TYR A 130 8.13 -8.05 -7.21
C TYR A 130 7.46 -6.87 -6.52
N MET A 131 6.32 -6.44 -7.03
CA MET A 131 5.46 -5.49 -6.32
C MET A 131 4.09 -6.14 -6.03
N ILE A 132 3.61 -5.89 -4.81
CA ILE A 132 2.36 -6.42 -4.30
C ILE A 132 1.49 -5.26 -3.86
N PHE A 133 0.25 -5.24 -4.37
CA PHE A 133 -0.77 -4.27 -3.98
C PHE A 133 -1.97 -4.96 -3.37
N THR A 134 -2.64 -4.31 -2.42
CA THR A 134 -3.97 -4.71 -2.01
C THR A 134 -5.00 -3.66 -2.43
N ALA A 135 -6.09 -4.10 -3.02
CA ALA A 135 -7.15 -3.25 -3.54
C ALA A 135 -8.53 -3.75 -3.08
N VAL A 136 -9.38 -2.84 -2.62
CA VAL A 136 -10.73 -3.18 -2.18
C VAL A 136 -11.57 -3.67 -3.36
N SER A 137 -12.28 -4.79 -3.18
CA SER A 137 -13.11 -5.41 -4.20
C SER A 137 -14.49 -4.75 -4.31
N LYS A 138 -15.09 -4.75 -5.52
CA LYS A 138 -16.52 -4.45 -5.73
C LYS A 138 -17.45 -5.41 -4.97
N GLN A 139 -16.94 -6.55 -4.50
CA GLN A 139 -17.70 -7.49 -3.65
C GLN A 139 -17.79 -7.03 -2.18
N ALA A 140 -17.05 -5.99 -1.79
CA ALA A 140 -17.12 -5.43 -0.45
C ALA A 140 -18.54 -4.89 -0.17
N SER A 141 -19.07 -5.19 1.02
CA SER A 141 -20.41 -4.74 1.43
C SER A 141 -20.60 -3.22 1.41
N ILE A 142 -19.52 -2.47 1.37
CA ILE A 142 -19.52 -1.00 1.29
C ILE A 142 -19.51 -0.47 -0.16
N TYR A 143 -19.38 -1.32 -1.18
CA TYR A 143 -19.47 -0.89 -2.58
C TYR A 143 -20.83 -0.27 -2.90
N GLY A 144 -20.82 0.85 -3.59
CA GLY A 144 -22.05 1.58 -3.92
C GLY A 144 -22.61 2.43 -2.78
N GLN A 145 -21.97 2.43 -1.60
CA GLN A 145 -22.34 3.31 -0.49
C GLN A 145 -21.60 4.66 -0.60
N GLY A 146 -22.15 5.67 0.09
CA GLY A 146 -21.60 7.04 0.06
C GLY A 146 -22.03 7.82 -1.17
N THR A 147 -21.29 8.88 -1.51
CA THR A 147 -21.57 9.76 -2.65
C THR A 147 -20.77 9.30 -3.86
N ALA A 148 -21.45 8.94 -4.97
CA ALA A 148 -20.77 8.60 -6.21
C ALA A 148 -20.06 9.84 -6.79
N ILE A 149 -18.74 9.72 -7.03
CA ILE A 149 -17.87 10.77 -7.57
C ILE A 149 -17.19 10.36 -8.89
N GLY A 150 -17.53 9.20 -9.40
CA GLY A 150 -17.06 8.62 -10.66
C GLY A 150 -17.50 7.17 -10.78
N GLU A 151 -17.14 6.54 -11.90
CA GLU A 151 -17.39 5.12 -12.08
C GLU A 151 -16.61 4.32 -11.05
N ASP A 152 -17.29 3.44 -10.30
CA ASP A 152 -16.72 2.62 -9.22
C ASP A 152 -15.98 3.42 -8.13
N ARG A 153 -16.21 4.73 -8.04
CA ARG A 153 -15.54 5.63 -7.10
C ARG A 153 -16.56 6.39 -6.24
N PHE A 154 -16.38 6.31 -4.93
CA PHE A 154 -17.33 6.88 -3.97
C PHE A 154 -16.58 7.66 -2.89
N GLU A 155 -17.12 8.81 -2.48
CA GLU A 155 -16.73 9.51 -1.27
C GLU A 155 -17.45 8.89 -0.08
N MET A 156 -16.66 8.44 0.90
CA MET A 156 -17.12 7.70 2.08
C MET A 156 -16.45 8.21 3.35
N PHE A 157 -16.93 7.79 4.50
CA PHE A 157 -16.32 8.02 5.81
C PHE A 157 -15.92 9.47 6.09
N GLY A 158 -16.68 10.43 5.57
CA GLY A 158 -16.44 11.86 5.80
C GLY A 158 -15.26 12.45 5.03
N GLY A 159 -15.06 12.02 3.78
CA GLY A 159 -14.09 12.60 2.85
C GLY A 159 -13.03 11.64 2.31
N VAL A 160 -13.21 10.33 2.51
CA VAL A 160 -12.34 9.32 1.88
C VAL A 160 -12.89 8.97 0.50
N ASN A 161 -12.14 9.27 -0.53
CA ASN A 161 -12.46 8.85 -1.90
C ASN A 161 -11.91 7.44 -2.14
N MET A 162 -12.79 6.47 -2.44
CA MET A 162 -12.42 5.08 -2.65
C MET A 162 -12.84 4.60 -4.04
N PHE A 163 -11.90 4.01 -4.76
CA PHE A 163 -12.17 3.29 -6.01
C PHE A 163 -12.22 1.79 -5.73
N PHE A 164 -13.25 1.12 -6.24
CA PHE A 164 -13.44 -0.32 -6.05
C PHE A 164 -13.03 -1.09 -7.30
N TYR A 165 -12.28 -2.15 -7.09
CA TYR A 165 -11.71 -2.96 -8.16
C TYR A 165 -12.55 -4.20 -8.46
N ASP A 166 -12.51 -4.63 -9.73
CA ASP A 166 -12.83 -5.97 -10.19
C ASP A 166 -11.66 -6.53 -11.00
N LEU A 167 -11.78 -7.75 -11.51
CA LEU A 167 -10.72 -8.40 -12.26
C LEU A 167 -10.38 -7.67 -13.56
N GLU A 168 -11.36 -7.05 -14.23
CA GLU A 168 -11.17 -6.31 -15.47
C GLU A 168 -10.36 -5.03 -15.23
N SER A 169 -10.74 -4.26 -14.22
CA SER A 169 -10.01 -3.03 -13.84
C SER A 169 -8.59 -3.33 -13.34
N ILE A 170 -8.38 -4.48 -12.66
CA ILE A 170 -7.04 -4.94 -12.27
C ILE A 170 -6.22 -5.29 -13.51
N GLN A 171 -6.77 -6.10 -14.42
CA GLN A 171 -6.09 -6.49 -15.66
C GLN A 171 -5.67 -5.24 -16.44
N THR A 172 -6.60 -4.33 -16.69
CA THR A 172 -6.33 -3.08 -17.41
C THR A 172 -5.26 -2.22 -16.74
N THR A 173 -5.25 -2.18 -15.41
CA THR A 173 -4.32 -1.33 -14.64
C THR A 173 -2.92 -1.91 -14.58
N PHE A 174 -2.78 -3.23 -14.38
CA PHE A 174 -1.52 -3.86 -13.99
C PHE A 174 -0.85 -4.72 -15.08
N GLU A 175 -1.55 -5.10 -16.17
CA GLU A 175 -1.02 -5.98 -17.21
C GLU A 175 0.35 -5.51 -17.74
N LYS A 176 0.48 -4.23 -18.09
CA LYS A 176 1.72 -3.64 -18.61
C LYS A 176 2.87 -3.57 -17.59
N TYR A 177 2.58 -3.83 -16.33
CA TYR A 177 3.54 -3.87 -15.23
C TYR A 177 3.86 -5.29 -14.77
N GLY A 178 3.67 -6.28 -15.66
CA GLY A 178 4.03 -7.66 -15.39
C GLY A 178 3.14 -8.35 -14.37
N LEU A 179 1.82 -8.16 -14.48
CA LEU A 179 0.83 -8.87 -13.65
C LEU A 179 0.99 -10.39 -13.77
N ILE A 180 1.23 -11.08 -12.67
CA ILE A 180 1.41 -12.53 -12.64
C ILE A 180 0.37 -13.27 -11.80
N GLU A 181 -0.25 -12.60 -10.82
CA GLU A 181 -1.25 -13.24 -9.95
C GLU A 181 -2.24 -12.20 -9.42
N VAL A 182 -3.51 -12.60 -9.39
CA VAL A 182 -4.57 -11.90 -8.65
C VAL A 182 -5.30 -12.96 -7.83
N ARG A 183 -5.40 -12.75 -6.52
CA ARG A 183 -6.19 -13.59 -5.62
C ARG A 183 -6.99 -12.76 -4.64
N GLU A 184 -8.09 -13.29 -4.17
CA GLU A 184 -8.87 -12.68 -3.11
C GLU A 184 -8.20 -12.91 -1.75
N VAL A 185 -8.31 -11.93 -0.87
CA VAL A 185 -7.86 -11.98 0.51
C VAL A 185 -8.87 -11.27 1.40
N GLU A 186 -9.24 -11.93 2.50
CA GLU A 186 -10.10 -11.33 3.50
C GLU A 186 -9.28 -10.46 4.46
N GLU A 187 -9.69 -9.20 4.53
CA GLU A 187 -9.30 -8.23 5.55
C GLU A 187 -10.56 -7.77 6.30
N ASN A 188 -10.78 -6.47 6.50
CA ASN A 188 -12.06 -5.95 6.99
C ASN A 188 -13.19 -6.10 5.95
N TYR A 189 -12.81 -6.22 4.68
CA TYR A 189 -13.65 -6.46 3.51
C TYR A 189 -12.90 -7.40 2.56
N PRO A 190 -13.57 -7.99 1.54
CA PRO A 190 -12.89 -8.66 0.45
C PRO A 190 -11.96 -7.71 -0.30
N PHE A 191 -10.69 -8.08 -0.39
CA PHE A 191 -9.66 -7.38 -1.14
C PHE A 191 -9.11 -8.29 -2.23
N TYR A 192 -8.55 -7.69 -3.26
CA TYR A 192 -7.63 -8.36 -4.17
C TYR A 192 -6.19 -8.17 -3.69
N PHE A 193 -5.43 -9.24 -3.74
CA PHE A 193 -3.99 -9.28 -3.57
C PHE A 193 -3.38 -9.45 -4.96
N ILE A 194 -2.70 -8.42 -5.43
CA ILE A 194 -2.25 -8.26 -6.81
C ILE A 194 -0.74 -8.33 -6.82
N THR A 195 -0.17 -9.29 -7.55
CA THR A 195 1.27 -9.50 -7.64
C THR A 195 1.75 -9.23 -9.06
N CYS A 196 2.76 -8.35 -9.18
CA CYS A 196 3.44 -8.06 -10.44
C CYS A 196 4.93 -8.37 -10.31
N LYS A 197 5.58 -8.68 -11.45
CA LYS A 197 7.03 -8.95 -11.55
C LYS A 197 7.66 -8.09 -12.65
N LYS A 198 8.80 -7.51 -12.36
CA LYS A 198 9.67 -6.82 -13.34
C LYS A 198 10.60 -7.79 -14.02
#